data_e1f0eb6f4080fa100822a8a07c9d4b48
#
_entry.id   e1f0eb6f4080fa100822a8a07c9d4b48
#
_cell.length_a   1.000
_cell.length_b   1.000
_cell.length_c   1.000
_cell.angle_alpha   90.00
_cell.angle_beta   90.00
_cell.angle_gamma   90.00
#
_symmetry.space_group_name_H-M   'P 1'
#
loop_
_entity.id
_entity.type
_entity.pdbx_description
1 polymer ?
#
loop_
_entity_poly.entity_id
_entity_poly.type
_entity_poly.pdbx_seq_one_letter_code
_entity_poly.pdbx_strand_id
1 'polypeptide(L)'
;MKGVPEKRPFRVGSFTVIPFYLPHTTRDKDTGQLIPCFNYGYIVEHEEMGKLLYMTDFEYCKYNFKAMRLNHLVIECNYCKELVDKTAENYTHRLKGHCSLDTCKSLVNTNHTAALRTVTLVHLSNETADPEQILKEIKEAVVWDDALVQIARPGLEVNLDLCPF
;
A
#
# COMPACT_ATOMS: atom_id res chain seq x y z
N MET A 1 4.99 -1.32 -25.38
CA MET A 1 5.87 -0.85 -24.28
C MET A 1 6.57 -2.06 -23.69
N LYS A 2 7.91 -2.09 -23.59
CA LYS A 2 8.59 -3.17 -22.84
C LYS A 2 8.36 -2.93 -21.38
N GLY A 3 7.64 -3.81 -20.69
CA GLY A 3 7.40 -3.71 -19.26
C GLY A 3 8.71 -3.74 -18.46
N VAL A 4 8.73 -3.04 -17.33
CA VAL A 4 9.88 -3.09 -16.41
C VAL A 4 9.95 -4.50 -15.84
N PRO A 5 11.11 -5.19 -15.90
CA PRO A 5 11.21 -6.57 -15.41
C PRO A 5 11.03 -6.61 -13.90
N GLU A 6 10.11 -7.45 -13.43
CA GLU A 6 9.83 -7.66 -12.00
C GLU A 6 11.12 -8.02 -11.24
N LYS A 7 11.29 -7.44 -10.05
CA LYS A 7 12.40 -7.64 -9.10
C LYS A 7 13.81 -7.27 -9.63
N ARG A 8 13.88 -6.56 -10.75
CA ARG A 8 15.15 -6.03 -11.23
C ARG A 8 15.25 -4.56 -10.85
N PRO A 9 16.22 -4.19 -10.00
CA PRO A 9 16.45 -2.80 -9.64
C PRO A 9 16.81 -1.97 -10.87
N PHE A 10 16.30 -0.73 -10.90
CA PHE A 10 16.74 0.28 -11.86
C PHE A 10 16.88 1.62 -11.15
N ARG A 11 17.60 2.55 -11.76
CA ARG A 11 17.85 3.88 -11.20
C ARG A 11 16.99 4.96 -11.87
N VAL A 12 16.49 5.89 -11.03
CA VAL A 12 15.86 7.14 -11.45
C VAL A 12 16.53 8.25 -10.67
N GLY A 13 17.47 8.96 -11.29
CA GLY A 13 18.32 9.92 -10.58
C GLY A 13 19.14 9.21 -9.48
N SER A 14 19.06 9.71 -8.26
CA SER A 14 19.68 9.13 -7.06
C SER A 14 18.91 7.94 -6.47
N PHE A 15 17.64 7.74 -6.87
CA PHE A 15 16.80 6.68 -6.35
C PHE A 15 17.06 5.33 -7.01
N THR A 16 17.06 4.26 -6.21
CA THR A 16 16.97 2.88 -6.68
C THR A 16 15.54 2.39 -6.54
N VAL A 17 14.96 1.87 -7.61
CA VAL A 17 13.56 1.41 -7.64
C VAL A 17 13.51 -0.08 -7.98
N ILE A 18 12.79 -0.86 -7.16
CA ILE A 18 12.59 -2.30 -7.36
C ILE A 18 11.10 -2.56 -7.54
N PRO A 19 10.63 -2.86 -8.75
CA PRO A 19 9.22 -3.18 -9.00
C PRO A 19 8.94 -4.64 -8.63
N PHE A 20 7.72 -4.90 -8.13
CA PHE A 20 7.21 -6.24 -7.91
C PHE A 20 5.72 -6.30 -8.27
N TYR A 21 5.28 -7.47 -8.76
CA TYR A 21 3.90 -7.65 -9.20
C TYR A 21 2.92 -7.66 -8.02
N LEU A 22 1.80 -6.96 -8.21
CA LEU A 22 0.63 -6.97 -7.34
C LEU A 22 -0.60 -7.43 -8.14
N PRO A 23 -1.41 -8.38 -7.64
CA PRO A 23 -2.64 -8.78 -8.29
C PRO A 23 -3.68 -7.66 -8.19
N HIS A 24 -4.22 -7.29 -9.33
CA HIS A 24 -5.29 -6.33 -9.48
C HIS A 24 -6.23 -6.75 -10.58
N THR A 25 -7.49 -6.33 -10.52
CA THR A 25 -8.48 -6.55 -11.57
C THR A 25 -9.06 -5.24 -12.05
N THR A 26 -9.35 -5.17 -13.34
CA THR A 26 -10.06 -4.05 -13.94
C THR A 26 -11.27 -4.55 -14.71
N ARG A 27 -12.23 -3.66 -15.04
CA ARG A 27 -13.33 -4.02 -15.94
C ARG A 27 -12.88 -3.84 -17.38
N ASP A 28 -13.08 -4.88 -18.17
CA ASP A 28 -12.97 -4.80 -19.62
C ASP A 28 -14.03 -3.82 -20.16
N LYS A 29 -13.63 -2.90 -21.02
CA LYS A 29 -14.50 -1.81 -21.49
C LYS A 29 -15.60 -2.27 -22.42
N ASP A 30 -15.37 -3.38 -23.15
CA ASP A 30 -16.29 -3.87 -24.16
C ASP A 30 -17.27 -4.90 -23.58
N THR A 31 -16.80 -5.74 -22.68
CA THR A 31 -17.60 -6.84 -22.10
C THR A 31 -18.11 -6.58 -20.70
N GLY A 32 -17.56 -5.59 -19.98
CA GLY A 32 -17.83 -5.32 -18.57
C GLY A 32 -17.29 -6.39 -17.60
N GLN A 33 -16.64 -7.44 -18.11
CA GLN A 33 -16.09 -8.52 -17.29
C GLN A 33 -14.85 -8.08 -16.52
N LEU A 34 -14.65 -8.67 -15.34
CA LEU A 34 -13.42 -8.47 -14.57
C LEU A 34 -12.28 -9.27 -15.20
N ILE A 35 -11.23 -8.57 -15.56
CA ILE A 35 -10.02 -9.14 -16.14
C ILE A 35 -8.80 -8.78 -15.27
N PRO A 36 -7.82 -9.68 -15.12
CA PRO A 36 -6.56 -9.35 -14.48
C PRO A 36 -5.83 -8.23 -15.22
N CYS A 37 -5.25 -7.28 -14.50
CA CYS A 37 -4.37 -6.28 -15.07
C CYS A 37 -3.00 -6.29 -14.40
N PHE A 38 -2.00 -5.80 -15.14
CA PHE A 38 -0.66 -5.66 -14.60
C PHE A 38 -0.61 -4.47 -13.65
N ASN A 39 -0.33 -4.74 -12.39
CA ASN A 39 -0.07 -3.71 -11.39
C ASN A 39 1.22 -4.00 -10.65
N TYR A 40 1.90 -2.94 -10.21
CA TYR A 40 3.20 -3.04 -9.55
C TYR A 40 3.20 -2.24 -8.26
N GLY A 41 3.72 -2.87 -7.20
CA GLY A 41 4.28 -2.16 -6.07
C GLY A 41 5.75 -1.87 -6.30
N TYR A 42 6.28 -0.95 -5.52
CA TYR A 42 7.66 -0.48 -5.64
C TYR A 42 8.34 -0.42 -4.28
N ILE A 43 9.59 -0.88 -4.22
CA ILE A 43 10.50 -0.47 -3.18
C ILE A 43 11.36 0.62 -3.76
N VAL A 44 11.38 1.77 -3.10
CA VAL A 44 12.18 2.94 -3.48
C VAL A 44 13.22 3.17 -2.39
N GLU A 45 14.48 3.25 -2.78
CA GLU A 45 15.61 3.43 -1.87
C GLU A 45 16.40 4.68 -2.21
N HIS A 46 16.72 5.47 -1.20
CA HIS A 46 17.56 6.66 -1.28
C HIS A 46 18.35 6.80 0.03
N GLU A 47 19.57 7.32 -0.02
CA GLU A 47 20.43 7.43 1.16
C GLU A 47 19.83 8.29 2.27
N GLU A 48 19.17 9.39 1.96
CA GLU A 48 18.54 10.30 2.93
C GLU A 48 17.21 9.75 3.48
N MET A 49 16.45 9.02 2.66
CA MET A 49 15.11 8.54 3.01
C MET A 49 15.15 7.10 3.56
N GLY A 50 16.15 6.31 3.22
CA GLY A 50 16.13 4.87 3.44
C GLY A 50 15.23 4.14 2.46
N LYS A 51 14.37 3.24 2.93
CA LYS A 51 13.55 2.35 2.10
C LYS A 51 12.07 2.64 2.30
N LEU A 52 11.41 2.98 1.20
CA LEU A 52 9.97 3.17 1.11
C LEU A 52 9.34 2.00 0.36
N LEU A 53 8.27 1.43 0.90
CA LEU A 53 7.39 0.50 0.21
C LEU A 53 6.14 1.26 -0.25
N TYR A 54 5.86 1.23 -1.55
CA TYR A 54 4.67 1.81 -2.18
C TYR A 54 3.79 0.74 -2.79
N MET A 55 2.53 0.64 -2.34
CA MET A 55 1.55 -0.32 -2.86
C MET A 55 0.16 0.31 -2.90
N THR A 56 -0.47 0.29 -4.08
CA THR A 56 -1.86 0.70 -4.28
C THR A 56 -2.52 -0.15 -5.36
N ASP A 57 -3.84 -0.21 -5.38
CA ASP A 57 -4.63 -0.98 -6.34
C ASP A 57 -4.25 -2.47 -6.37
N PHE A 58 -4.41 -3.15 -5.23
CA PHE A 58 -4.07 -4.56 -5.12
C PHE A 58 -5.01 -5.32 -4.17
N GLU A 59 -5.24 -6.59 -4.49
CA GLU A 59 -6.03 -7.50 -3.65
C GLU A 59 -5.22 -8.00 -2.44
N TYR A 60 -4.00 -8.47 -2.70
CA TYR A 60 -3.08 -8.98 -1.69
C TYR A 60 -1.62 -8.86 -2.15
N CYS A 61 -0.69 -8.99 -1.20
CA CYS A 61 0.74 -9.07 -1.49
C CYS A 61 1.32 -10.39 -0.97
N LYS A 62 1.94 -11.16 -1.86
CA LYS A 62 2.55 -12.46 -1.51
C LYS A 62 3.96 -12.33 -0.93
N TYR A 63 4.53 -11.12 -0.93
CA TYR A 63 5.90 -10.90 -0.49
C TYR A 63 5.97 -10.47 0.96
N ASN A 64 7.03 -10.90 1.63
CA ASN A 64 7.42 -10.44 2.95
C ASN A 64 8.69 -9.59 2.82
N PHE A 65 8.62 -8.35 3.27
CA PHE A 65 9.72 -7.38 3.18
C PHE A 65 10.40 -7.13 4.54
N LYS A 66 10.08 -7.89 5.59
CA LYS A 66 10.60 -7.66 6.95
C LYS A 66 12.12 -7.60 7.00
N ALA A 67 12.81 -8.49 6.27
CA ALA A 67 14.27 -8.50 6.19
C ALA A 67 14.87 -7.25 5.54
N MET A 68 14.08 -6.48 4.78
CA MET A 68 14.53 -5.23 4.15
C MET A 68 14.58 -4.05 5.13
N ARG A 69 13.95 -4.16 6.32
CA ARG A 69 13.92 -3.13 7.34
C ARG A 69 13.43 -1.78 6.78
N LEU A 70 12.21 -1.80 6.26
CA LEU A 70 11.57 -0.63 5.65
C LEU A 70 11.47 0.53 6.64
N ASN A 71 11.69 1.75 6.14
CA ASN A 71 11.56 2.98 6.90
C ASN A 71 10.19 3.63 6.72
N HIS A 72 9.59 3.46 5.54
CA HIS A 72 8.32 4.10 5.19
C HIS A 72 7.41 3.13 4.46
N LEU A 73 6.12 3.16 4.80
CA LEU A 73 5.05 2.45 4.08
C LEU A 73 4.08 3.48 3.51
N VAL A 74 3.83 3.43 2.21
CA VAL A 74 2.70 4.08 1.54
C VAL A 74 1.86 2.96 0.96
N ILE A 75 0.74 2.66 1.63
CA ILE A 75 -0.03 1.45 1.39
C ILE A 75 -1.53 1.76 1.31
N GLU A 76 -2.20 1.15 0.33
CA GLU A 76 -3.65 1.22 0.23
C GLU A 76 -4.34 0.57 1.43
N CYS A 77 -5.39 1.25 1.91
CA CYS A 77 -6.38 0.72 2.83
C CYS A 77 -7.76 1.16 2.35
N ASN A 78 -8.32 0.43 1.37
CA ASN A 78 -9.46 0.91 0.61
C ASN A 78 -10.79 0.79 1.36
N TYR A 79 -11.03 -0.33 2.06
CA TYR A 79 -12.34 -0.60 2.63
C TYR A 79 -12.32 -1.41 3.93
N CYS A 80 -13.33 -1.21 4.77
CA CYS A 80 -13.69 -2.08 5.89
C CYS A 80 -14.71 -3.11 5.41
N LYS A 81 -14.48 -4.39 5.64
CA LYS A 81 -15.32 -5.48 5.09
C LYS A 81 -16.77 -5.41 5.52
N GLU A 82 -17.01 -4.96 6.73
CA GLU A 82 -18.33 -4.82 7.34
C GLU A 82 -19.17 -3.70 6.72
N LEU A 83 -18.54 -2.73 6.06
CA LEU A 83 -19.21 -1.62 5.37
C LEU A 83 -19.50 -1.91 3.89
N VAL A 84 -19.05 -3.06 3.37
CA VAL A 84 -19.23 -3.40 1.96
C VAL A 84 -20.60 -4.04 1.75
N ASP A 85 -21.42 -3.43 0.90
CA ASP A 85 -22.68 -4.01 0.45
C ASP A 85 -22.41 -5.19 -0.50
N LYS A 86 -22.78 -6.40 -0.07
CA LYS A 86 -22.60 -7.64 -0.84
C LYS A 86 -23.47 -7.72 -2.07
N THR A 87 -24.52 -6.91 -2.16
CA THR A 87 -25.44 -6.84 -3.29
C THR A 87 -25.02 -5.81 -4.33
N ALA A 88 -24.04 -4.94 -4.01
CA ALA A 88 -23.56 -3.92 -4.91
C ALA A 88 -22.89 -4.53 -6.17
N GLU A 89 -23.17 -3.94 -7.32
CA GLU A 89 -22.62 -4.39 -8.62
C GLU A 89 -21.07 -4.44 -8.62
N ASN A 90 -20.43 -3.55 -7.90
CA ASN A 90 -18.98 -3.48 -7.81
C ASN A 90 -18.36 -4.35 -6.69
N TYR A 91 -19.17 -5.14 -5.96
CA TYR A 91 -18.71 -5.96 -4.84
C TYR A 91 -17.49 -6.82 -5.16
N THR A 92 -17.60 -7.65 -6.23
CA THR A 92 -16.50 -8.54 -6.63
C THR A 92 -15.26 -7.77 -7.09
N HIS A 93 -15.44 -6.65 -7.79
CA HIS A 93 -14.32 -5.80 -8.21
C HIS A 93 -13.59 -5.20 -7.01
N ARG A 94 -14.33 -4.73 -6.02
CA ARG A 94 -13.74 -4.19 -4.78
C ARG A 94 -12.88 -5.22 -4.06
N LEU A 95 -13.40 -6.44 -3.90
CA LEU A 95 -12.67 -7.52 -3.23
C LEU A 95 -11.42 -7.98 -3.97
N LYS A 96 -11.47 -8.03 -5.30
CA LYS A 96 -10.37 -8.52 -6.16
C LYS A 96 -9.45 -7.42 -6.68
N GLY A 97 -9.83 -6.18 -6.50
CA GLY A 97 -9.08 -5.03 -7.00
C GLY A 97 -8.41 -4.21 -5.91
N HIS A 98 -8.87 -4.31 -4.67
CA HIS A 98 -8.45 -3.39 -3.62
C HIS A 98 -8.10 -4.06 -2.29
N CYS A 99 -7.23 -3.41 -1.53
CA CYS A 99 -6.75 -3.86 -0.23
C CYS A 99 -7.78 -3.53 0.88
N SER A 100 -8.25 -4.55 1.60
CA SER A 100 -9.08 -4.36 2.79
C SER A 100 -8.26 -3.91 3.99
N LEU A 101 -8.94 -3.37 5.02
CA LEU A 101 -8.34 -3.06 6.32
C LEU A 101 -7.61 -4.28 6.91
N ASP A 102 -8.23 -5.47 6.91
CA ASP A 102 -7.60 -6.70 7.43
C ASP A 102 -6.30 -7.05 6.69
N THR A 103 -6.31 -6.92 5.34
CA THR A 103 -5.13 -7.17 4.51
C THR A 103 -4.05 -6.15 4.80
N CYS A 104 -4.39 -4.87 4.86
CA CYS A 104 -3.48 -3.78 5.19
C CYS A 104 -2.86 -3.99 6.57
N LYS A 105 -3.67 -4.25 7.59
CA LYS A 105 -3.24 -4.53 8.97
C LYS A 105 -2.27 -5.71 9.03
N SER A 106 -2.58 -6.81 8.35
CA SER A 106 -1.70 -7.99 8.27
C SER A 106 -0.36 -7.67 7.62
N LEU A 107 -0.36 -6.88 6.53
CA LEU A 107 0.86 -6.47 5.84
C LEU A 107 1.73 -5.54 6.69
N VAL A 108 1.14 -4.56 7.36
CA VAL A 108 1.84 -3.67 8.29
C VAL A 108 2.45 -4.48 9.42
N ASN A 109 1.66 -5.32 10.10
CA ASN A 109 2.12 -6.17 11.20
C ASN A 109 3.25 -7.13 10.78
N THR A 110 3.18 -7.70 9.58
CA THR A 110 4.20 -8.62 9.08
C THR A 110 5.51 -7.91 8.75
N ASN A 111 5.46 -6.68 8.25
CA ASN A 111 6.61 -5.99 7.67
C ASN A 111 7.21 -4.91 8.55
N HIS A 112 6.54 -4.52 9.65
CA HIS A 112 7.10 -3.51 10.55
C HIS A 112 8.34 -4.04 11.30
N THR A 113 9.27 -3.14 11.55
CA THR A 113 10.47 -3.36 12.37
C THR A 113 10.78 -2.07 13.11
N ALA A 114 11.74 -2.07 14.03
CA ALA A 114 12.22 -0.85 14.70
C ALA A 114 12.81 0.21 13.76
N ALA A 115 12.96 -0.10 12.46
CA ALA A 115 13.38 0.88 11.46
C ALA A 115 12.21 1.71 10.89
N LEU A 116 10.97 1.26 11.10
CA LEU A 116 9.77 1.92 10.57
C LEU A 116 9.56 3.29 11.22
N ARG A 117 9.35 4.32 10.39
CA ARG A 117 9.12 5.70 10.81
C ARG A 117 7.74 6.23 10.43
N THR A 118 7.25 5.86 9.25
CA THR A 118 5.94 6.33 8.79
C THR A 118 5.13 5.23 8.13
N VAL A 119 3.82 5.26 8.36
CA VAL A 119 2.79 4.50 7.63
C VAL A 119 1.78 5.50 7.11
N THR A 120 1.76 5.72 5.81
CA THR A 120 0.80 6.60 5.15
C THR A 120 -0.21 5.76 4.39
N LEU A 121 -1.46 5.79 4.85
CA LEU A 121 -2.56 5.06 4.26
C LEU A 121 -3.14 5.86 3.10
N VAL A 122 -3.30 5.23 1.95
CA VAL A 122 -3.76 5.86 0.71
C VAL A 122 -4.96 5.13 0.13
N HIS A 123 -5.62 5.74 -0.85
CA HIS A 123 -6.68 5.14 -1.67
C HIS A 123 -7.89 4.63 -0.86
N LEU A 124 -8.28 5.35 0.19
CA LEU A 124 -9.47 5.04 0.97
C LEU A 124 -10.75 5.28 0.15
N SER A 125 -11.71 4.37 0.26
CA SER A 125 -13.04 4.53 -0.34
C SER A 125 -13.88 5.52 0.46
N ASN A 126 -14.52 6.47 -0.21
CA ASN A 126 -15.45 7.39 0.45
C ASN A 126 -16.73 6.70 0.98
N GLU A 127 -17.06 5.51 0.46
CA GLU A 127 -18.31 4.81 0.76
C GLU A 127 -18.15 3.70 1.79
N THR A 128 -16.98 3.04 1.80
CA THR A 128 -16.76 1.79 2.53
C THR A 128 -15.52 1.78 3.38
N ALA A 129 -14.88 2.93 3.61
CA ALA A 129 -13.82 3.09 4.59
C ALA A 129 -14.34 3.88 5.80
N ASP A 130 -13.94 3.46 7.00
CA ASP A 130 -14.05 4.24 8.21
C ASP A 130 -12.64 4.73 8.61
N PRO A 131 -12.31 6.01 8.38
CA PRO A 131 -10.99 6.53 8.67
C PRO A 131 -10.56 6.44 10.15
N GLU A 132 -11.51 6.54 11.08
CA GLU A 132 -11.22 6.48 12.53
C GLU A 132 -10.86 5.04 12.93
N GLN A 133 -11.69 4.08 12.49
CA GLN A 133 -11.43 2.65 12.68
C GLN A 133 -10.08 2.25 12.05
N ILE A 134 -9.86 2.64 10.80
CA ILE A 134 -8.61 2.34 10.07
C ILE A 134 -7.39 2.87 10.81
N LEU A 135 -7.40 4.14 11.23
CA LEU A 135 -6.29 4.72 11.98
C LEU A 135 -6.04 3.99 13.30
N LYS A 136 -7.10 3.67 14.03
CA LYS A 136 -7.01 2.95 15.30
C LYS A 136 -6.36 1.58 15.10
N GLU A 137 -6.90 0.77 14.19
CA GLU A 137 -6.45 -0.60 13.99
C GLU A 137 -5.05 -0.70 13.40
N ILE A 138 -4.66 0.23 12.52
CA ILE A 138 -3.29 0.24 11.97
C ILE A 138 -2.29 0.72 13.02
N LYS A 139 -2.62 1.68 13.89
CA LYS A 139 -1.78 2.05 15.05
C LYS A 139 -1.55 0.88 15.99
N GLU A 140 -2.59 0.08 16.26
CA GLU A 140 -2.47 -1.13 17.07
C GLU A 140 -1.61 -2.22 16.42
N ALA A 141 -1.52 -2.25 15.08
CA ALA A 141 -0.66 -3.17 14.34
C ALA A 141 0.81 -2.78 14.34
N VAL A 142 1.12 -1.51 14.62
CA VAL A 142 2.49 -0.98 14.74
C VAL A 142 2.90 -1.08 16.21
N VAL A 143 3.72 -2.08 16.54
CA VAL A 143 4.11 -2.37 17.93
C VAL A 143 5.09 -1.35 18.53
N TRP A 144 5.79 -0.58 17.70
CA TRP A 144 6.76 0.43 18.11
C TRP A 144 6.13 1.81 18.07
N ASP A 145 6.06 2.48 19.20
CA ASP A 145 5.33 3.75 19.41
C ASP A 145 5.85 4.94 18.57
N ASP A 146 7.02 4.81 17.95
CA ASP A 146 7.69 5.91 17.26
C ASP A 146 7.27 6.10 15.80
N ALA A 147 6.51 5.16 15.21
CA ALA A 147 6.09 5.29 13.82
C ALA A 147 4.82 6.14 13.68
N LEU A 148 4.91 7.20 12.86
CA LEU A 148 3.78 8.05 12.52
C LEU A 148 2.81 7.30 11.59
N VAL A 149 1.58 7.03 12.06
CA VAL A 149 0.50 6.47 11.23
C VAL A 149 -0.48 7.57 10.86
N GLN A 150 -0.73 7.74 9.56
CA GLN A 150 -1.58 8.81 9.03
C GLN A 150 -2.34 8.37 7.76
N ILE A 151 -3.43 9.06 7.46
CA ILE A 151 -4.19 8.91 6.22
C ILE A 151 -3.86 10.08 5.30
N ALA A 152 -3.53 9.76 4.04
CA ALA A 152 -3.28 10.75 3.01
C ALA A 152 -4.54 11.57 2.71
N ARG A 153 -4.35 12.88 2.63
CA ARG A 153 -5.37 13.86 2.21
C ARG A 153 -4.73 14.82 1.22
N PRO A 154 -5.50 15.45 0.34
CA PRO A 154 -4.96 16.49 -0.54
C PRO A 154 -4.19 17.56 0.25
N GLY A 155 -2.95 17.82 -0.16
CA GLY A 155 -2.06 18.77 0.52
C GLY A 155 -1.28 18.21 1.71
N LEU A 156 -1.40 16.91 2.05
CA LEU A 156 -0.54 16.31 3.06
C LEU A 156 0.90 16.22 2.55
N GLU A 157 1.81 16.78 3.31
CA GLU A 157 3.26 16.63 3.14
C GLU A 157 3.82 15.70 4.22
N VAL A 158 4.67 14.77 3.83
CA VAL A 158 5.31 13.81 4.73
C VAL A 158 6.81 13.92 4.59
N ASN A 159 7.49 14.29 5.66
CA ASN A 159 8.95 14.24 5.66
C ASN A 159 9.42 12.79 5.77
N LEU A 160 10.20 12.35 4.79
CA LEU A 160 10.75 11.00 4.71
C LEU A 160 12.25 10.94 5.08
N ASP A 161 12.89 12.06 5.41
CA ASP A 161 14.29 12.08 5.76
C ASP A 161 14.57 11.28 7.03
N LEU A 162 15.62 10.46 7.00
CA LEU A 162 16.08 9.71 8.17
C LEU A 162 16.73 10.63 9.20
N CYS A 163 17.39 11.67 8.72
CA CYS A 163 18.02 12.72 9.54
C CYS A 163 17.47 14.07 9.09
N PRO A 164 16.49 14.65 9.80
CA PRO A 164 15.83 15.90 9.39
C PRO A 164 16.65 17.19 9.60
N PHE A 165 17.93 17.08 9.93
CA PHE A 165 18.88 18.19 10.09
C PHE A 165 20.23 17.90 9.50
#